data_04496572e22f57323792cdef1445d023
#
_entry.id   04496572e22f57323792cdef1445d023
#
_cell.length_a   1.000
_cell.length_b   1.000
_cell.length_c   1.000
_cell.angle_alpha   90.00
_cell.angle_beta   90.00
_cell.angle_gamma   90.00
#
_symmetry.space_group_name_H-M   'P 1'
#
loop_
_entity.id
_entity.type
_entity.pdbx_description
1 polymer ?
#
loop_
_entity_poly.entity_id
_entity_poly.type
_entity_poly.pdbx_seq_one_letter_code
_entity_poly.pdbx_strand_id
1 'polypeptide(L)'
;IYEEMSKTMPSLNNITWNRLENENSVTYPSRSPTTPGDEIVFGDKFPNESGRGKFVPASVTSPNEVPDEEFEMILTTGRQLEHWHTGAMTRKASNLDAIEPEATVSISPSEILKKNMKPGDKIKVSTRRGTVNIRVREDRAIPEGVIFIPFCYNEAAANLLTNPALDPYGKIPEFKYCAA
;
A
#
# COMPACT_ATOMS: atom_id res chain seq x y z
N ILE A 1 28.20 7.53 0.97
CA ILE A 1 26.72 7.46 1.17
C ILE A 1 26.42 6.66 2.44
N TYR A 2 26.82 5.38 2.56
CA TYR A 2 26.48 4.54 3.72
C TYR A 2 27.05 5.08 5.05
N GLU A 3 28.30 5.50 5.07
CA GLU A 3 28.90 6.13 6.26
C GLU A 3 28.19 7.41 6.68
N GLU A 4 27.64 8.16 5.76
CA GLU A 4 26.83 9.35 6.02
C GLU A 4 25.47 8.96 6.60
N MET A 5 24.84 7.91 6.07
CA MET A 5 23.62 7.34 6.64
C MET A 5 23.83 6.89 8.09
N SER A 6 24.90 6.16 8.39
CA SER A 6 25.17 5.68 9.73
C SER A 6 25.46 6.81 10.75
N LYS A 7 25.99 7.95 10.30
CA LYS A 7 26.15 9.16 11.14
C LYS A 7 24.83 9.83 11.49
N THR A 8 23.85 9.78 10.58
CA THR A 8 22.52 10.36 10.80
C THR A 8 21.54 9.38 11.45
N MET A 9 21.84 8.08 11.40
CA MET A 9 21.06 7.00 12.00
C MET A 9 21.91 6.23 13.01
N PRO A 10 21.98 6.66 14.29
CA PRO A 10 22.81 6.01 15.31
C PRO A 10 22.56 4.50 15.47
N SER A 11 21.38 4.03 15.14
CA SER A 11 21.03 2.61 15.16
C SER A 11 21.80 1.75 14.13
N LEU A 12 22.45 2.37 13.15
CA LEU A 12 23.32 1.72 12.16
C LEU A 12 24.80 1.69 12.57
N ASN A 13 25.21 2.31 13.68
CA ASN A 13 26.62 2.43 14.07
C ASN A 13 27.36 1.11 14.19
N ASN A 14 26.64 0.04 14.56
CA ASN A 14 27.22 -1.31 14.70
C ASN A 14 27.17 -2.13 13.40
N ILE A 15 26.59 -1.57 12.35
CA ILE A 15 26.50 -2.20 11.02
C ILE A 15 27.33 -1.34 10.07
N THR A 16 28.63 -1.53 10.10
CA THR A 16 29.56 -0.76 9.25
C THR A 16 29.61 -1.31 7.84
N TRP A 17 30.04 -0.47 6.87
CA TRP A 17 30.24 -0.93 5.50
C TRP A 17 31.23 -2.11 5.42
N ASN A 18 32.34 -2.01 6.13
CA ASN A 18 33.33 -3.09 6.20
C ASN A 18 32.74 -4.40 6.78
N ARG A 19 31.84 -4.28 7.75
CA ARG A 19 31.13 -5.44 8.29
C ARG A 19 30.22 -6.08 7.24
N LEU A 20 29.49 -5.28 6.49
CA LEU A 20 28.62 -5.77 5.41
C LEU A 20 29.43 -6.42 4.27
N GLU A 21 30.61 -5.90 3.94
CA GLU A 21 31.50 -6.52 2.95
C GLU A 21 31.99 -7.90 3.40
N ASN A 22 32.26 -8.08 4.69
CA ASN A 22 32.77 -9.34 5.24
C ASN A 22 31.66 -10.37 5.53
N GLU A 23 30.49 -9.91 6.01
CA GLU A 23 29.39 -10.79 6.45
C GLU A 23 28.29 -10.92 5.39
N ASN A 24 28.34 -10.16 4.29
CA ASN A 24 27.33 -10.00 3.22
C ASN A 24 25.99 -9.40 3.69
N SER A 25 25.55 -9.72 4.89
CA SER A 25 24.33 -9.16 5.48
C SER A 25 24.43 -9.15 7.01
N VAL A 26 23.76 -8.20 7.64
CA VAL A 26 23.63 -8.13 9.10
C VAL A 26 22.17 -7.83 9.43
N THR A 27 21.59 -8.61 10.34
CA THR A 27 20.22 -8.37 10.81
C THR A 27 20.17 -7.09 11.64
N TYR A 28 19.22 -6.24 11.34
CA TYR A 28 18.97 -4.99 12.07
C TYR A 28 17.84 -5.21 13.10
N PRO A 29 17.95 -4.65 14.30
CA PRO A 29 19.08 -3.88 14.86
C PRO A 29 20.23 -4.78 15.34
N SER A 30 21.45 -4.23 15.40
CA SER A 30 22.62 -4.91 15.95
C SER A 30 23.17 -4.14 17.16
N ARG A 31 23.27 -4.79 18.31
CA ARG A 31 23.64 -4.17 19.60
C ARG A 31 25.13 -3.94 19.75
N SER A 32 25.95 -4.63 18.99
CA SER A 32 27.41 -4.44 18.97
C SER A 32 27.99 -4.74 17.58
N PRO A 33 29.25 -4.32 17.32
CA PRO A 33 29.89 -4.59 16.02
C PRO A 33 30.15 -6.08 15.73
N THR A 34 30.09 -6.94 16.73
CA THR A 34 30.50 -8.36 16.63
C THR A 34 29.37 -9.34 16.93
N THR A 35 28.23 -8.88 17.44
CA THR A 35 27.09 -9.76 17.70
C THR A 35 26.15 -9.82 16.51
N PRO A 36 25.48 -10.97 16.28
CA PRO A 36 24.38 -11.04 15.34
C PRO A 36 23.32 -9.95 15.65
N GLY A 37 22.59 -9.51 14.65
CA GLY A 37 21.45 -8.62 14.90
C GLY A 37 20.31 -9.33 15.63
N ASP A 38 19.41 -8.54 16.17
CA ASP A 38 18.24 -9.05 16.91
C ASP A 38 17.20 -9.59 15.91
N GLU A 39 16.95 -10.88 15.89
CA GLU A 39 15.89 -11.49 15.07
C GLU A 39 14.49 -11.07 15.54
N ILE A 40 14.34 -10.84 16.85
CA ILE A 40 13.10 -10.38 17.47
C ILE A 40 13.38 -9.06 18.20
N VAL A 41 12.78 -7.99 17.70
CA VAL A 41 12.89 -6.68 18.35
C VAL A 41 12.06 -6.63 19.64
N PHE A 42 12.53 -5.85 20.62
CA PHE A 42 11.86 -5.70 21.94
C PHE A 42 11.67 -7.01 22.71
N GLY A 43 12.56 -8.00 22.52
CA GLY A 43 12.49 -9.30 23.19
C GLY A 43 12.52 -9.20 24.71
N ASP A 44 13.34 -8.30 25.27
CA ASP A 44 13.51 -8.12 26.70
C ASP A 44 12.64 -6.98 27.27
N LYS A 45 12.63 -5.84 26.56
CA LYS A 45 11.91 -4.63 27.01
C LYS A 45 11.68 -3.67 25.85
N PHE A 46 10.69 -2.80 25.98
CA PHE A 46 10.48 -1.67 25.08
C PHE A 46 11.46 -0.52 25.37
N PRO A 47 11.88 0.26 24.33
CA PRO A 47 12.86 1.34 24.48
C PRO A 47 12.23 2.63 25.02
N ASN A 48 11.64 2.56 26.20
CA ASN A 48 11.07 3.68 26.94
C ASN A 48 11.41 3.57 28.43
N GLU A 49 11.16 4.60 29.19
CA GLU A 49 11.51 4.64 30.64
C GLU A 49 10.91 3.48 31.43
N SER A 50 9.68 3.09 31.11
CA SER A 50 9.00 2.00 31.84
C SER A 50 9.47 0.60 31.43
N GLY A 51 10.12 0.47 30.27
CA GLY A 51 10.47 -0.82 29.66
C GLY A 51 9.27 -1.65 29.19
N ARG A 52 8.04 -1.15 29.30
CA ARG A 52 6.80 -1.85 28.98
C ARG A 52 6.14 -1.27 27.74
N GLY A 53 5.41 -2.10 27.00
CA GLY A 53 4.54 -1.63 25.94
C GLY A 53 3.45 -0.71 26.48
N LYS A 54 3.19 0.39 25.77
CA LYS A 54 2.14 1.35 26.12
C LYS A 54 0.92 1.08 25.26
N PHE A 55 -0.19 0.71 25.87
CA PHE A 55 -1.49 0.65 25.19
C PHE A 55 -2.07 2.07 25.11
N VAL A 56 -2.42 2.48 23.90
CA VAL A 56 -3.08 3.76 23.66
C VAL A 56 -4.50 3.47 23.19
N PRO A 57 -5.53 3.87 23.97
CA PRO A 57 -6.91 3.71 23.53
C PRO A 57 -7.16 4.57 22.30
N ALA A 58 -7.85 4.01 21.32
CA ALA A 58 -8.27 4.72 20.12
C ALA A 58 -9.75 4.49 19.87
N SER A 59 -10.47 5.54 19.55
CA SER A 59 -11.86 5.46 19.11
C SER A 59 -11.90 5.19 17.61
N VAL A 60 -12.79 4.30 17.19
CA VAL A 60 -13.09 4.13 15.78
C VAL A 60 -13.89 5.33 15.30
N THR A 61 -13.41 6.00 14.27
CA THR A 61 -14.11 7.11 13.62
C THR A 61 -14.50 6.74 12.22
N SER A 62 -15.60 7.29 11.74
CA SER A 62 -16.00 7.12 10.33
C SER A 62 -14.97 7.75 9.40
N PRO A 63 -14.81 7.21 8.17
CA PRO A 63 -14.01 7.88 7.14
C PRO A 63 -14.63 9.22 6.78
N ASN A 64 -13.83 10.12 6.19
CA ASN A 64 -14.31 11.44 5.77
C ASN A 64 -15.32 11.38 4.63
N GLU A 65 -15.31 10.31 3.86
CA GLU A 65 -16.21 10.10 2.74
C GLU A 65 -16.82 8.71 2.85
N VAL A 66 -18.12 8.62 2.67
CA VAL A 66 -18.87 7.36 2.61
C VAL A 66 -19.66 7.30 1.30
N PRO A 67 -19.99 6.13 0.79
CA PRO A 67 -20.91 5.98 -0.34
C PRO A 67 -22.23 6.69 -0.11
N ASP A 68 -22.83 7.19 -1.20
CA ASP A 68 -24.12 7.83 -1.23
C ASP A 68 -24.89 7.50 -2.52
N GLU A 69 -25.97 8.23 -2.82
CA GLU A 69 -26.81 7.98 -4.01
C GLU A 69 -26.09 8.25 -5.34
N GLU A 70 -25.07 9.13 -5.36
CA GLU A 70 -24.31 9.47 -6.56
C GLU A 70 -23.09 8.55 -6.76
N PHE A 71 -22.43 8.17 -5.64
CA PHE A 71 -21.26 7.31 -5.60
C PHE A 71 -21.52 6.15 -4.66
N GLU A 72 -22.11 5.07 -5.20
CA GLU A 72 -22.71 3.99 -4.41
C GLU A 72 -21.68 2.99 -3.86
N MET A 73 -20.45 2.97 -4.41
CA MET A 73 -19.46 1.94 -4.12
C MET A 73 -18.29 2.48 -3.31
N ILE A 74 -17.67 1.60 -2.55
CA ILE A 74 -16.39 1.88 -1.89
C ILE A 74 -15.27 1.54 -2.87
N LEU A 75 -14.48 2.55 -3.24
CA LEU A 75 -13.21 2.34 -3.93
C LEU A 75 -12.10 2.16 -2.90
N THR A 76 -11.40 1.03 -2.98
CA THR A 76 -10.12 0.83 -2.30
C THR A 76 -8.99 0.64 -3.32
N THR A 77 -7.78 1.06 -2.95
CA THR A 77 -6.60 0.95 -3.80
C THR A 77 -5.54 0.07 -3.14
N GLY A 78 -4.67 -0.54 -3.92
CA GLY A 78 -3.66 -1.42 -3.38
C GLY A 78 -2.54 -1.78 -4.35
N ARG A 79 -1.80 -2.81 -3.97
CA ARG A 79 -0.70 -3.37 -4.77
C ARG A 79 -1.21 -4.44 -5.72
N GLN A 80 -0.51 -4.57 -6.83
CA GLN A 80 -0.60 -5.70 -7.76
C GLN A 80 0.61 -6.61 -7.51
N LEU A 81 0.42 -7.92 -7.52
CA LEU A 81 1.49 -8.86 -7.17
C LEU A 81 2.70 -8.73 -8.10
N GLU A 82 2.45 -8.60 -9.39
CA GLU A 82 3.46 -8.55 -10.44
C GLU A 82 4.19 -7.20 -10.53
N HIS A 83 3.61 -6.17 -9.89
CA HIS A 83 4.14 -4.81 -9.98
C HIS A 83 4.51 -4.25 -8.62
N TRP A 84 5.76 -3.83 -8.48
CA TRP A 84 6.25 -3.22 -7.25
C TRP A 84 5.75 -1.77 -7.11
N HIS A 85 4.95 -1.53 -6.07
CA HIS A 85 4.38 -0.22 -5.73
C HIS A 85 3.74 0.49 -6.93
N THR A 86 4.31 1.59 -7.39
CA THR A 86 3.83 2.40 -8.53
C THR A 86 4.18 1.81 -9.89
N GLY A 87 4.85 0.65 -9.93
CA GLY A 87 5.27 0.02 -11.17
C GLY A 87 6.46 0.69 -11.87
N ALA A 88 7.07 1.71 -11.26
CA ALA A 88 8.14 2.49 -11.88
C ALA A 88 9.34 1.64 -12.38
N MET A 89 9.61 0.52 -11.74
CA MET A 89 10.63 -0.45 -12.17
C MET A 89 10.00 -1.65 -12.89
N THR A 90 9.02 -2.29 -12.29
CA THR A 90 8.47 -3.58 -12.76
C THR A 90 7.68 -3.44 -14.07
N ARG A 91 7.02 -2.30 -14.33
CA ARG A 91 6.38 -2.01 -15.61
C ARG A 91 7.38 -1.84 -16.78
N LYS A 92 8.68 -1.75 -16.47
CA LYS A 92 9.78 -1.77 -17.45
C LYS A 92 10.42 -3.15 -17.60
N ALA A 93 10.03 -4.12 -16.79
CA ALA A 93 10.45 -5.50 -16.89
C ALA A 93 9.47 -6.25 -17.80
N SER A 94 9.86 -6.55 -19.02
CA SER A 94 9.00 -7.10 -20.08
C SER A 94 8.20 -8.33 -19.66
N ASN A 95 8.80 -9.23 -18.88
CA ASN A 95 8.13 -10.44 -18.41
C ASN A 95 7.01 -10.14 -17.40
N LEU A 96 7.24 -9.23 -16.45
CA LEU A 96 6.23 -8.84 -15.46
C LEU A 96 5.12 -8.02 -16.12
N ASP A 97 5.47 -7.10 -17.00
CA ASP A 97 4.50 -6.30 -17.73
C ASP A 97 3.64 -7.15 -18.69
N ALA A 98 4.18 -8.23 -19.25
CA ALA A 98 3.42 -9.16 -20.10
C ALA A 98 2.39 -9.99 -19.29
N ILE A 99 2.61 -10.24 -18.00
CA ILE A 99 1.67 -10.99 -17.14
C ILE A 99 0.47 -10.11 -16.79
N GLU A 100 0.70 -8.86 -16.39
CA GLU A 100 -0.33 -7.89 -16.01
C GLU A 100 -0.11 -6.56 -16.72
N PRO A 101 -0.44 -6.50 -18.03
CA PRO A 101 -0.05 -5.38 -18.91
C PRO A 101 -0.93 -4.14 -18.76
N GLU A 102 -2.17 -4.28 -18.28
CA GLU A 102 -3.13 -3.18 -18.23
C GLU A 102 -3.89 -3.12 -16.90
N ALA A 103 -4.34 -1.92 -16.59
CA ALA A 103 -5.13 -1.67 -15.38
C ALA A 103 -6.48 -2.38 -15.43
N THR A 104 -6.83 -3.00 -14.31
CA THR A 104 -8.15 -3.59 -14.11
C THR A 104 -8.78 -3.09 -12.82
N VAL A 105 -10.12 -3.00 -12.80
CA VAL A 105 -10.90 -2.84 -11.58
C VAL A 105 -11.49 -4.20 -11.19
N SER A 106 -11.12 -4.69 -10.03
CA SER A 106 -11.70 -5.92 -9.46
C SER A 106 -13.06 -5.64 -8.84
N ILE A 107 -14.06 -6.41 -9.24
CA ILE A 107 -15.46 -6.26 -8.84
C ILE A 107 -16.03 -7.64 -8.54
N SER A 108 -16.90 -7.76 -7.53
CA SER A 108 -17.57 -9.03 -7.20
C SER A 108 -18.48 -9.52 -8.35
N PRO A 109 -18.66 -10.85 -8.51
CA PRO A 109 -19.57 -11.40 -9.52
C PRO A 109 -21.00 -10.87 -9.42
N SER A 110 -21.50 -10.69 -8.19
CA SER A 110 -22.84 -10.16 -7.95
C SER A 110 -23.03 -8.72 -8.44
N GLU A 111 -22.04 -7.84 -8.21
CA GLU A 111 -22.09 -6.47 -8.71
C GLU A 111 -21.94 -6.40 -10.23
N ILE A 112 -21.13 -7.27 -10.83
CA ILE A 112 -21.01 -7.39 -12.28
C ILE A 112 -22.35 -7.72 -12.91
N LEU A 113 -23.06 -8.71 -12.36
CA LEU A 113 -24.41 -9.09 -12.82
C LEU A 113 -25.43 -7.98 -12.59
N LYS A 114 -25.45 -7.39 -11.39
CA LYS A 114 -26.37 -6.31 -11.03
C LYS A 114 -26.27 -5.10 -11.93
N LYS A 115 -25.04 -4.75 -12.32
CA LYS A 115 -24.75 -3.62 -13.21
C LYS A 115 -24.73 -4.00 -14.70
N ASN A 116 -25.11 -5.23 -15.05
CA ASN A 116 -25.16 -5.75 -16.42
C ASN A 116 -23.84 -5.61 -17.19
N MET A 117 -22.73 -5.85 -16.49
CA MET A 117 -21.36 -5.84 -17.03
C MET A 117 -20.87 -7.26 -17.35
N LYS A 118 -19.73 -7.35 -18.02
CA LYS A 118 -18.99 -8.59 -18.25
C LYS A 118 -17.51 -8.38 -17.91
N PRO A 119 -16.81 -9.44 -17.44
CA PRO A 119 -15.35 -9.39 -17.33
C PRO A 119 -14.72 -9.00 -18.68
N GLY A 120 -13.77 -8.07 -18.66
CA GLY A 120 -13.11 -7.50 -19.84
C GLY A 120 -13.77 -6.25 -20.43
N ASP A 121 -14.99 -5.91 -20.03
CA ASP A 121 -15.62 -4.66 -20.45
C ASP A 121 -14.78 -3.45 -20.01
N LYS A 122 -14.74 -2.44 -20.87
CA LYS A 122 -14.18 -1.13 -20.51
C LYS A 122 -15.27 -0.28 -19.90
N ILE A 123 -15.05 0.12 -18.66
CA ILE A 123 -15.96 0.99 -17.92
C ILE A 123 -15.27 2.28 -17.50
N LYS A 124 -16.08 3.24 -17.13
CA LYS A 124 -15.66 4.47 -16.50
C LYS A 124 -15.89 4.37 -15.00
N VAL A 125 -14.83 4.49 -14.20
CA VAL A 125 -14.92 4.64 -12.76
C VAL A 125 -14.73 6.10 -12.43
N SER A 126 -15.67 6.66 -11.67
CA SER A 126 -15.70 8.09 -11.32
C SER A 126 -15.80 8.27 -9.82
N THR A 127 -15.17 9.31 -9.32
CA THR A 127 -15.34 9.82 -7.96
C THR A 127 -15.54 11.33 -8.03
N ARG A 128 -15.76 12.00 -6.90
CA ARG A 128 -15.84 13.47 -6.84
C ARG A 128 -14.58 14.19 -7.33
N ARG A 129 -13.44 13.51 -7.47
CA ARG A 129 -12.13 14.08 -7.85
C ARG A 129 -11.77 13.86 -9.31
N GLY A 130 -12.26 12.78 -9.89
CA GLY A 130 -11.89 12.47 -11.27
C GLY A 130 -12.49 11.18 -11.79
N THR A 131 -11.98 10.75 -12.93
CA THR A 131 -12.49 9.62 -13.67
C THR A 131 -11.34 8.89 -14.35
N VAL A 132 -11.41 7.56 -14.38
CA VAL A 132 -10.50 6.70 -15.16
C VAL A 132 -11.31 5.71 -16.02
N ASN A 133 -10.77 5.37 -17.17
CA ASN A 133 -11.31 4.27 -18.00
C ASN A 133 -10.48 3.03 -17.71
N ILE A 134 -11.15 1.91 -17.39
CA ILE A 134 -10.48 0.73 -16.88
C ILE A 134 -11.26 -0.53 -17.27
N ARG A 135 -10.60 -1.70 -17.32
CA ARG A 135 -11.27 -2.97 -17.60
C ARG A 135 -11.81 -3.64 -16.35
N VAL A 136 -12.98 -4.25 -16.49
CA VAL A 136 -13.59 -5.06 -15.42
C VAL A 136 -12.84 -6.38 -15.28
N ARG A 137 -12.46 -6.70 -14.05
CA ARG A 137 -12.00 -8.03 -13.61
C ARG A 137 -12.99 -8.59 -12.61
N GLU A 138 -13.50 -9.79 -12.88
CA GLU A 138 -14.25 -10.53 -11.88
C GLU A 138 -13.31 -11.03 -10.78
N ASP A 139 -13.67 -10.76 -9.53
CA ASP A 139 -12.92 -11.23 -8.37
C ASP A 139 -13.89 -11.58 -7.22
N ARG A 140 -13.91 -12.87 -6.87
CA ARG A 140 -14.78 -13.40 -5.80
C ARG A 140 -14.33 -12.99 -4.40
N ALA A 141 -13.10 -12.51 -4.24
CA ALA A 141 -12.59 -12.01 -2.97
C ALA A 141 -13.04 -10.58 -2.66
N ILE A 142 -13.57 -9.86 -3.66
CA ILE A 142 -14.09 -8.50 -3.48
C ILE A 142 -15.52 -8.58 -2.93
N PRO A 143 -15.80 -7.93 -1.79
CA PRO A 143 -17.18 -7.84 -1.25
C PRO A 143 -18.13 -7.05 -2.17
N GLU A 144 -19.42 -7.28 -2.04
CA GLU A 144 -20.44 -6.42 -2.68
C GLU A 144 -20.30 -4.97 -2.21
N GLY A 145 -20.59 -4.03 -3.09
CA GLY A 145 -20.45 -2.61 -2.82
C GLY A 145 -19.01 -2.10 -2.76
N VAL A 146 -18.01 -2.95 -3.09
CA VAL A 146 -16.59 -2.58 -3.09
C VAL A 146 -15.98 -2.79 -4.47
N ILE A 147 -15.10 -1.89 -4.86
CA ILE A 147 -14.22 -2.06 -6.03
C ILE A 147 -12.77 -1.85 -5.62
N PHE A 148 -11.86 -2.58 -6.28
CA PHE A 148 -10.42 -2.47 -6.04
C PHE A 148 -9.68 -2.08 -7.32
N ILE A 149 -8.82 -1.06 -7.23
CA ILE A 149 -7.96 -0.61 -8.34
C ILE A 149 -6.50 -0.61 -7.86
N PRO A 150 -5.59 -1.32 -8.54
CA PRO A 150 -4.16 -1.24 -8.25
C PRO A 150 -3.59 0.12 -8.69
N PHE A 151 -2.64 0.66 -7.91
CA PHE A 151 -2.08 2.00 -8.15
C PHE A 151 -0.79 1.99 -9.01
N CYS A 152 -0.46 0.87 -9.65
CA CYS A 152 0.76 0.74 -10.45
C CYS A 152 0.63 1.18 -11.92
N TYR A 153 -0.55 1.58 -12.34
CA TYR A 153 -0.84 1.92 -13.74
C TYR A 153 -0.99 3.42 -13.93
N ASN A 154 -0.05 4.02 -14.65
CA ASN A 154 -0.07 5.45 -14.95
C ASN A 154 -1.21 5.82 -15.90
N GLU A 155 -1.54 4.95 -16.83
CA GLU A 155 -2.60 5.11 -17.85
C GLU A 155 -4.02 5.08 -17.28
N ALA A 156 -4.19 4.53 -16.07
CA ALA A 156 -5.43 4.55 -15.30
C ALA A 156 -5.11 4.85 -13.83
N ALA A 157 -4.53 6.02 -13.59
CA ALA A 157 -3.95 6.39 -12.31
C ALA A 157 -5.01 6.45 -11.20
N ALA A 158 -4.99 5.48 -10.30
CA ALA A 158 -5.91 5.40 -9.16
C ALA A 158 -5.91 6.66 -8.28
N ASN A 159 -4.77 7.37 -8.21
CA ASN A 159 -4.64 8.61 -7.44
C ASN A 159 -5.51 9.78 -7.96
N LEU A 160 -6.01 9.71 -9.20
CA LEU A 160 -6.99 10.67 -9.69
C LEU A 160 -8.37 10.52 -9.01
N LEU A 161 -8.60 9.37 -8.38
CA LEU A 161 -9.88 9.02 -7.77
C LEU A 161 -9.87 9.15 -6.25
N THR A 162 -8.69 9.15 -5.62
CA THR A 162 -8.55 9.00 -4.18
C THR A 162 -8.89 10.26 -3.39
N ASN A 163 -9.42 10.05 -2.17
CA ASN A 163 -9.77 11.11 -1.23
C ASN A 163 -8.50 11.76 -0.65
N PRO A 164 -8.35 13.10 -0.71
CA PRO A 164 -7.19 13.81 -0.17
C PRO A 164 -7.29 14.13 1.33
N ALA A 165 -8.38 13.76 2.00
CA ALA A 165 -8.52 14.01 3.44
C ALA A 165 -7.36 13.37 4.22
N LEU A 166 -6.78 14.12 5.15
CA LEU A 166 -5.59 13.72 5.91
C LEU A 166 -5.96 13.40 7.36
N ASP A 167 -5.36 12.35 7.92
CA ASP A 167 -5.43 12.16 9.35
C ASP A 167 -4.75 13.33 10.09
N PRO A 168 -5.25 13.71 11.29
CA PRO A 168 -4.77 14.91 11.98
C PRO A 168 -3.33 14.82 12.49
N TYR A 169 -2.79 13.63 12.65
CA TYR A 169 -1.46 13.40 13.25
C TYR A 169 -0.39 13.09 12.20
N GLY A 170 -0.51 11.97 11.51
CA GLY A 170 0.47 11.51 10.52
C GLY A 170 0.34 12.15 9.15
N LYS A 171 -0.75 12.91 8.92
CA LYS A 171 -1.05 13.52 7.60
C LYS A 171 -1.11 12.51 6.47
N ILE A 172 -1.61 11.30 6.76
CA ILE A 172 -1.79 10.24 5.79
C ILE A 172 -3.15 10.42 5.11
N PRO A 173 -3.23 10.44 3.77
CA PRO A 173 -4.50 10.60 3.06
C PRO A 173 -5.34 9.32 3.10
N GLU A 174 -6.67 9.48 3.08
CA GLU A 174 -7.64 8.38 3.07
C GLU A 174 -7.77 7.74 1.68
N PHE A 175 -6.68 7.31 1.09
CA PHE A 175 -6.66 6.71 -0.25
C PHE A 175 -7.16 5.25 -0.32
N LYS A 176 -7.50 4.66 0.81
CA LYS A 176 -8.01 3.29 0.92
C LYS A 176 -9.53 3.21 1.05
N TYR A 177 -10.20 4.34 1.21
CA TYR A 177 -11.64 4.41 1.36
C TYR A 177 -12.17 5.68 0.69
N CYS A 178 -12.75 5.52 -0.49
CA CYS A 178 -13.31 6.60 -1.28
C CYS A 178 -14.69 6.16 -1.82
N ALA A 179 -15.60 7.09 -2.04
CA ALA A 179 -16.86 6.81 -2.73
C ALA A 179 -16.67 6.90 -4.26
N ALA A 180 -17.20 5.94 -5.02
CA ALA A 180 -17.07 5.80 -6.47
C ALA A 180 -18.36 5.31 -7.14
#